data_16ba95b7b079a1701884bd273b229f4d
#
_entry.id   16ba95b7b079a1701884bd273b229f4d
#
_cell.length_a   1.000
_cell.length_b   1.000
_cell.length_c   1.000
_cell.angle_alpha   90.00
_cell.angle_beta   90.00
_cell.angle_gamma   90.00
#
_symmetry.space_group_name_H-M   'P 1'
#
loop_
_entity.id
_entity.type
_entity.pdbx_description
1 polymer ?
#
loop_
_entity_poly.entity_id
_entity_poly.type
_entity_poly.pdbx_seq_one_letter_code
_entity_poly.pdbx_strand_id
1 'polypeptide(L)'
;MSSIQVADQTFVAAAPEKVAARVSVPARWRAWWPDLVLDVREDRAEKGVRWTVAGPLTGTMEVWLEPVMDGTVVHYFLHAEPTRVSPQALASLDLAGMNHARRLAGKTMTFEIKQQLEAGRAAGEPPA
;
A
#
# COMPACT_ATOMS: atom_id res chain seq x y z
N MET A 1 -6.21 -10.65 15.65
CA MET A 1 -5.87 -9.25 15.29
C MET A 1 -4.36 -9.13 15.15
N SER A 2 -3.90 -8.47 14.09
CA SER A 2 -2.47 -8.30 13.84
C SER A 2 -1.90 -7.16 14.68
N SER A 3 -0.66 -7.31 15.17
CA SER A 3 0.03 -6.27 15.94
C SER A 3 0.34 -5.04 15.07
N ILE A 4 0.68 -5.28 13.80
CA ILE A 4 0.85 -4.24 12.80
C ILE A 4 -0.35 -4.35 11.86
N GLN A 5 -1.16 -3.29 11.84
CA GLN A 5 -2.38 -3.27 11.04
C GLN A 5 -2.60 -1.87 10.48
N VAL A 6 -2.61 -1.76 9.17
CA VAL A 6 -2.90 -0.51 8.47
C VAL A 6 -4.08 -0.74 7.55
N ALA A 7 -5.03 0.19 7.57
CA ALA A 7 -6.13 0.25 6.63
C ALA A 7 -6.29 1.71 6.24
N ASP A 8 -6.09 2.02 4.98
CA ASP A 8 -6.07 3.40 4.51
C ASP A 8 -6.65 3.48 3.10
N GLN A 9 -7.10 4.67 2.70
CA GLN A 9 -7.67 4.86 1.38
C GLN A 9 -7.41 6.28 0.88
N THR A 10 -7.23 6.40 -0.44
CA THR A 10 -6.97 7.68 -1.09
C THR A 10 -7.59 7.67 -2.48
N PHE A 11 -8.32 8.73 -2.82
CA PHE A 11 -8.87 8.90 -4.16
C PHE A 11 -7.78 9.38 -5.12
N VAL A 12 -7.71 8.75 -6.29
CA VAL A 12 -6.84 9.16 -7.40
C VAL A 12 -7.73 9.41 -8.62
N ALA A 13 -7.59 10.58 -9.22
CA ALA A 13 -8.36 10.97 -10.40
C ALA A 13 -7.75 10.37 -11.67
N ALA A 14 -7.79 9.05 -11.77
CA ALA A 14 -7.33 8.28 -12.92
C ALA A 14 -8.04 6.93 -12.93
N ALA A 15 -8.15 6.33 -14.11
CA ALA A 15 -8.79 5.02 -14.27
C ALA A 15 -8.02 3.93 -13.52
N PRO A 16 -8.71 2.89 -13.02
CA PRO A 16 -8.05 1.81 -12.28
C PRO A 16 -6.89 1.15 -13.04
N GLU A 17 -6.99 1.00 -14.35
CA GLU A 17 -5.94 0.40 -15.18
C GLU A 17 -4.64 1.21 -15.12
N LYS A 18 -4.76 2.53 -15.08
CA LYS A 18 -3.59 3.42 -14.98
C LYS A 18 -2.95 3.36 -13.60
N VAL A 19 -3.78 3.30 -12.55
CA VAL A 19 -3.30 3.15 -11.18
C VAL A 19 -2.62 1.79 -11.02
N ALA A 20 -3.24 0.71 -11.52
CA ALA A 20 -2.68 -0.64 -11.46
C ALA A 20 -1.32 -0.71 -12.15
N ALA A 21 -1.16 -0.06 -13.30
CA ALA A 21 0.11 -0.04 -14.01
C ALA A 21 1.23 0.59 -13.19
N ARG A 22 0.91 1.55 -12.33
CA ARG A 22 1.90 2.18 -11.43
C ARG A 22 2.20 1.33 -10.20
N VAL A 23 1.18 0.67 -9.65
CA VAL A 23 1.34 -0.20 -8.48
C VAL A 23 2.14 -1.46 -8.82
N SER A 24 2.03 -1.95 -10.05
CA SER A 24 2.56 -3.27 -10.45
C SER A 24 4.02 -3.23 -10.93
N VAL A 25 4.79 -2.22 -10.55
CA VAL A 25 6.21 -2.10 -10.91
C VAL A 25 7.09 -2.55 -9.74
N PRO A 26 7.70 -3.76 -9.80
CA PRO A 26 8.47 -4.29 -8.66
C PRO A 26 9.61 -3.39 -8.19
N ALA A 27 10.24 -2.64 -9.07
CA ALA A 27 11.28 -1.69 -8.69
C ALA A 27 10.74 -0.60 -7.75
N ARG A 28 9.48 -0.21 -7.89
CA ARG A 28 8.86 0.77 -7.00
C ARG A 28 8.56 0.18 -5.63
N TRP A 29 8.25 -1.10 -5.54
CA TRP A 29 8.02 -1.76 -4.25
C TRP A 29 9.26 -1.66 -3.36
N ARG A 30 10.45 -1.82 -3.94
CA ARG A 30 11.72 -1.68 -3.21
C ARG A 30 11.97 -0.25 -2.74
N ALA A 31 11.44 0.73 -3.47
CA ALA A 31 11.53 2.13 -3.06
C ALA A 31 10.53 2.47 -1.95
N TRP A 32 9.30 1.95 -2.04
CA TRP A 32 8.25 2.24 -1.05
C TRP A 32 8.43 1.42 0.23
N TRP A 33 8.88 0.18 0.12
CA TRP A 33 9.05 -0.74 1.25
C TRP A 33 10.42 -1.41 1.19
N PRO A 34 11.51 -0.63 1.43
CA PRO A 34 12.88 -1.12 1.18
C PRO A 34 13.30 -2.28 2.10
N ASP A 35 12.67 -2.41 3.26
CA ASP A 35 13.00 -3.44 4.24
C ASP A 35 12.11 -4.69 4.16
N LEU A 36 11.08 -4.68 3.32
CA LEU A 36 10.17 -5.81 3.18
C LEU A 36 10.53 -6.69 2.00
N VAL A 37 10.38 -8.00 2.19
CA VAL A 37 10.45 -8.98 1.10
C VAL A 37 9.03 -9.29 0.67
N LEU A 38 8.68 -8.91 -0.56
CA LEU A 38 7.33 -9.02 -1.08
C LEU A 38 7.27 -10.07 -2.18
N ASP A 39 6.39 -11.06 -2.00
CA ASP A 39 6.07 -12.04 -3.03
C ASP A 39 4.62 -11.86 -3.44
N VAL A 40 4.38 -11.73 -4.74
CA VAL A 40 3.02 -11.59 -5.26
C VAL A 40 2.26 -12.89 -5.00
N ARG A 41 1.20 -12.79 -4.22
CA ARG A 41 0.30 -13.88 -3.96
C ARG A 41 -0.84 -13.94 -4.96
N GLU A 42 -1.32 -12.76 -5.38
CA GLU A 42 -2.41 -12.64 -6.32
C GLU A 42 -2.29 -11.33 -7.08
N ASP A 43 -2.20 -11.43 -8.40
CA ASP A 43 -2.26 -10.28 -9.29
C ASP A 43 -3.69 -10.20 -9.82
N ARG A 44 -4.41 -9.14 -9.46
CA ARG A 44 -5.80 -8.94 -9.84
C ARG A 44 -5.97 -7.93 -10.96
N ALA A 45 -4.89 -7.63 -11.69
CA ALA A 45 -4.87 -6.65 -12.77
C ALA A 45 -5.40 -5.29 -12.31
N GLU A 46 -6.44 -4.75 -12.95
CA GLU A 46 -7.00 -3.44 -12.61
C GLU A 46 -7.67 -3.38 -11.23
N LYS A 47 -7.82 -4.52 -10.55
CA LYS A 47 -8.37 -4.56 -9.19
C LYS A 47 -7.29 -4.50 -8.11
N GLY A 48 -6.03 -4.56 -8.49
CA GLY A 48 -4.92 -4.42 -7.56
C GLY A 48 -4.02 -5.63 -7.44
N VAL A 49 -3.31 -5.73 -6.31
CA VAL A 49 -2.33 -6.79 -6.08
C VAL A 49 -2.25 -7.12 -4.60
N ARG A 50 -1.99 -8.39 -4.30
CA ARG A 50 -1.82 -8.89 -2.95
C ARG A 50 -0.48 -9.59 -2.83
N TRP A 51 0.24 -9.30 -1.74
CA TRP A 51 1.56 -9.87 -1.47
C TRP A 51 1.57 -10.62 -0.14
N THR A 52 2.45 -11.62 -0.05
CA THR A 52 2.96 -12.06 1.24
C THR A 52 4.14 -11.17 1.62
N VAL A 53 4.29 -10.91 2.91
CA VAL A 53 5.32 -10.02 3.47
C VAL A 53 6.25 -10.85 4.34
N ALA A 54 7.55 -10.68 4.12
CA ALA A 54 8.62 -11.25 4.95
C ALA A 54 9.68 -10.19 5.24
N GLY A 55 10.68 -10.54 6.03
CA GLY A 55 11.69 -9.61 6.50
C GLY A 55 11.43 -9.27 7.97
N PRO A 56 11.47 -7.99 8.37
CA PRO A 56 11.20 -7.61 9.75
C PRO A 56 9.75 -7.80 10.18
N LEU A 57 8.84 -7.94 9.21
CA LEU A 57 7.43 -8.26 9.43
C LEU A 57 7.06 -9.50 8.65
N THR A 58 6.11 -10.27 9.17
CA THR A 58 5.56 -11.45 8.52
C THR A 58 4.05 -11.31 8.44
N GLY A 59 3.49 -11.41 7.24
CA GLY A 59 2.05 -11.28 7.06
C GLY A 59 1.63 -11.08 5.62
N THR A 60 0.62 -10.25 5.41
CA THR A 60 0.06 -9.96 4.09
C THR A 60 -0.11 -8.47 3.90
N MET A 61 0.00 -8.03 2.64
CA MET A 61 -0.20 -6.65 2.24
C MET A 61 -1.02 -6.64 0.95
N GLU A 62 -1.88 -5.67 0.82
CA GLU A 62 -2.77 -5.61 -0.33
C GLU A 62 -3.00 -4.16 -0.75
N VAL A 63 -3.01 -3.94 -2.06
CA VAL A 63 -3.59 -2.75 -2.68
C VAL A 63 -4.81 -3.20 -3.45
N TRP A 64 -5.96 -2.67 -3.10
CA TRP A 64 -7.23 -2.92 -3.79
C TRP A 64 -7.69 -1.62 -4.45
N LEU A 65 -8.05 -1.71 -5.73
CA LEU A 65 -8.43 -0.57 -6.54
C LEU A 65 -9.93 -0.63 -6.80
N GLU A 66 -10.65 0.36 -6.27
CA GLU A 66 -12.09 0.45 -6.38
C GLU A 66 -12.45 1.58 -7.35
N PRO A 67 -13.13 1.26 -8.48
CA PRO A 67 -13.63 2.32 -9.36
C PRO A 67 -14.71 3.12 -8.62
N VAL A 68 -14.53 4.43 -8.54
CA VAL A 68 -15.49 5.33 -7.88
C VAL A 68 -15.62 6.58 -8.73
N MET A 69 -16.82 6.86 -9.20
CA MET A 69 -17.11 8.01 -10.06
C MET A 69 -16.19 7.99 -11.30
N ASP A 70 -15.40 9.03 -11.49
CA ASP A 70 -14.48 9.16 -12.62
C ASP A 70 -13.02 8.87 -12.25
N GLY A 71 -12.80 8.15 -11.15
CA GLY A 71 -11.46 7.83 -10.68
C GLY A 71 -11.41 6.51 -9.94
N THR A 72 -10.44 6.39 -9.04
CA THR A 72 -10.15 5.17 -8.31
C THR A 72 -9.89 5.50 -6.84
N VAL A 73 -10.51 4.75 -5.94
CA VAL A 73 -10.08 4.73 -4.53
C VAL A 73 -9.04 3.64 -4.38
N VAL A 74 -7.85 4.03 -3.95
CA VAL A 74 -6.74 3.11 -3.67
C VAL A 74 -6.83 2.73 -2.20
N HIS A 75 -7.16 1.46 -1.95
CA HIS A 75 -7.18 0.91 -0.59
C HIS A 75 -5.84 0.23 -0.33
N TYR A 76 -5.23 0.52 0.80
CA TYR A 76 -3.99 -0.09 1.24
C TYR A 76 -4.22 -0.80 2.55
N PHE A 77 -3.87 -2.09 2.61
CA PHE A 77 -4.01 -2.92 3.80
C PHE A 77 -2.70 -3.62 4.11
N LEU A 78 -2.33 -3.61 5.38
CA LEU A 78 -1.21 -4.39 5.90
C LEU A 78 -1.66 -5.08 7.18
N HIS A 79 -1.47 -6.40 7.24
CA HIS A 79 -1.71 -7.22 8.42
C HIS A 79 -0.47 -8.06 8.66
N ALA A 80 0.27 -7.75 9.72
CA ALA A 80 1.56 -8.39 9.95
C ALA A 80 1.91 -8.46 11.44
N GLU A 81 2.85 -9.36 11.73
CA GLU A 81 3.48 -9.48 13.05
C GLU A 81 4.97 -9.22 12.91
N PRO A 82 5.62 -8.61 13.92
CA PRO A 82 7.08 -8.55 13.95
C PRO A 82 7.66 -9.96 13.90
N THR A 83 8.62 -10.18 13.00
CA THR A 83 9.18 -11.50 12.74
C THR A 83 10.01 -11.99 13.93
N ARG A 84 9.75 -13.23 14.38
CA ARG A 84 10.54 -13.91 15.42
C ARG A 84 10.59 -13.14 16.74
N VAL A 85 9.50 -12.48 17.10
CA VAL A 85 9.40 -11.75 18.36
C VAL A 85 8.51 -12.55 19.30
N SER A 86 9.03 -12.84 20.50
CA SER A 86 8.25 -13.54 21.53
C SER A 86 7.13 -12.66 22.06
N PRO A 87 6.06 -13.23 22.69
CA PRO A 87 5.03 -12.41 23.29
C PRO A 87 5.56 -11.43 24.34
N GLN A 88 6.59 -11.82 25.09
CA GLN A 88 7.23 -10.96 26.09
C GLN A 88 7.97 -9.79 25.43
N ALA A 89 8.73 -10.08 24.37
CA ALA A 89 9.45 -9.06 23.63
C ALA A 89 8.49 -8.13 22.88
N LEU A 90 7.36 -8.66 22.40
CA LEU A 90 6.34 -7.87 21.73
C LEU A 90 5.81 -6.75 22.62
N ALA A 91 5.61 -7.05 23.90
CA ALA A 91 5.12 -6.05 24.87
C ALA A 91 6.10 -4.88 25.07
N SER A 92 7.37 -5.05 24.70
CA SER A 92 8.41 -4.01 24.84
C SER A 92 8.59 -3.18 23.58
N LEU A 93 7.91 -3.51 22.47
CA LEU A 93 8.04 -2.79 21.22
C LEU A 93 7.16 -1.55 21.18
N ASP A 94 7.62 -0.53 20.46
CA ASP A 94 6.81 0.65 20.14
C ASP A 94 5.89 0.32 18.94
N LEU A 95 4.81 -0.42 19.19
CA LEU A 95 3.88 -0.83 18.15
C LEU A 95 3.17 0.37 17.53
N ALA A 96 2.88 1.40 18.30
CA ALA A 96 2.24 2.61 17.78
C ALA A 96 3.13 3.29 16.75
N GLY A 97 4.43 3.44 17.04
CA GLY A 97 5.39 4.02 16.11
C GLY A 97 5.60 3.15 14.88
N MET A 98 5.64 1.83 15.06
CA MET A 98 5.77 0.89 13.94
C MET A 98 4.56 0.95 13.01
N ASN A 99 3.35 1.01 13.56
CA ASN A 99 2.12 1.17 12.78
C ASN A 99 2.11 2.50 12.02
N HIS A 100 2.52 3.58 12.70
CA HIS A 100 2.60 4.90 12.07
C HIS A 100 3.57 4.91 10.88
N ALA A 101 4.76 4.33 11.04
CA ALA A 101 5.75 4.25 9.97
C ALA A 101 5.21 3.49 8.75
N ARG A 102 4.48 2.41 8.98
CA ARG A 102 3.90 1.61 7.88
C ARG A 102 2.75 2.34 7.20
N ARG A 103 1.98 3.11 7.94
CA ARG A 103 0.94 3.97 7.34
C ARG A 103 1.57 5.05 6.47
N LEU A 104 2.66 5.67 6.91
CA LEU A 104 3.37 6.67 6.11
C LEU A 104 3.95 6.07 4.83
N ALA A 105 4.48 4.85 4.88
CA ALA A 105 4.98 4.18 3.68
C ALA A 105 3.87 3.97 2.65
N GLY A 106 2.69 3.54 3.09
CA GLY A 106 1.53 3.42 2.21
C GLY A 106 1.08 4.74 1.63
N LYS A 107 1.10 5.81 2.43
CA LYS A 107 0.78 7.17 1.95
C LYS A 107 1.79 7.67 0.94
N THR A 108 3.07 7.40 1.14
CA THR A 108 4.12 7.76 0.18
C THR A 108 3.85 7.10 -1.17
N MET A 109 3.51 5.82 -1.18
CA MET A 109 3.14 5.10 -2.40
C MET A 109 1.94 5.76 -3.09
N THR A 110 0.83 5.95 -2.35
CA THR A 110 -0.41 6.50 -2.93
C THR A 110 -0.23 7.91 -3.44
N PHE A 111 0.47 8.76 -2.69
CA PHE A 111 0.68 10.15 -3.10
C PHE A 111 1.63 10.28 -4.28
N GLU A 112 2.64 9.41 -4.38
CA GLU A 112 3.49 9.37 -5.57
C GLU A 112 2.68 9.04 -6.82
N ILE A 113 1.82 8.02 -6.74
CA ILE A 113 0.95 7.62 -7.86
C ILE A 113 -0.04 8.73 -8.20
N LYS A 114 -0.66 9.31 -7.18
CA LYS A 114 -1.61 10.41 -7.34
C LYS A 114 -0.96 11.60 -8.03
N GLN A 115 0.22 11.99 -7.57
CA GLN A 115 0.96 13.12 -8.15
C GLN A 115 1.32 12.86 -9.61
N GLN A 116 1.76 11.66 -9.94
CA GLN A 116 2.13 11.30 -11.31
C GLN A 116 0.93 11.27 -12.26
N LEU A 117 -0.20 10.72 -11.81
CA LEU A 117 -1.37 10.56 -12.66
C LEU A 117 -2.24 11.79 -12.73
N GLU A 118 -2.16 12.69 -11.76
CA GLU A 118 -2.91 13.94 -11.74
C GLU A 118 -2.07 15.16 -12.16
N ALA A 119 -0.81 14.96 -12.58
CA ALA A 119 0.07 16.03 -13.00
C ALA A 119 -0.54 16.80 -14.17
N GLY A 120 -0.54 18.13 -14.07
CA GLY A 120 -1.11 19.02 -15.09
C GLY A 120 -2.63 19.12 -15.05
N ARG A 121 -3.30 18.39 -14.15
CA ARG A 121 -4.74 18.42 -14.00
C ARG A 121 -5.14 19.54 -13.04
N ALA A 122 -6.08 20.41 -13.46
CA ALA A 122 -6.67 21.40 -12.57
C ALA A 122 -7.85 20.81 -11.81
N ALA A 123 -8.22 21.44 -10.70
CA ALA A 123 -9.38 21.02 -9.92
C ALA A 123 -10.65 21.07 -10.78
N GLY A 124 -11.42 19.98 -10.76
CA GLY A 124 -12.65 19.86 -11.54
C GLY A 124 -12.47 19.36 -12.96
N GLU A 125 -11.24 19.19 -13.45
CA GLU A 125 -11.00 18.61 -14.76
C GLU A 125 -11.18 17.08 -14.73
N PRO A 126 -11.61 16.47 -15.86
CA PRO A 126 -11.70 15.02 -15.93
C PRO A 126 -10.33 14.36 -15.80
N PRO A 127 -10.28 13.10 -15.34
CA PRO A 127 -9.03 12.33 -15.30
C PRO A 127 -8.44 12.13 -16.69
N ALA A 128 -7.13 11.98 -16.70
CA ALA A 128 -6.40 11.67 -17.94
C ALA A 128 -6.76 10.27 -18.46
#